data_a845f9da47e4a9744daef22b748a92df
#
_entry.id   a845f9da47e4a9744daef22b748a92df
#
_cell.length_a   1.000
_cell.length_b   1.000
_cell.length_c   1.000
_cell.angle_alpha   90.00
_cell.angle_beta   90.00
_cell.angle_gamma   90.00
#
_symmetry.space_group_name_H-M   'P 1'
#
loop_
_entity.id
_entity.type
_entity.pdbx_description
1 polymer ?
#
loop_
_entity_poly.entity_id
_entity_poly.type
_entity_poly.pdbx_seq_one_letter_code
_entity_poly.pdbx_strand_id
1 'polypeptide(L)'
;LEIVVDNGRGVPDQVYGSSHAYTEDTQTNWNGIIGRIELLLASSVESKSAETLTGAIPRSSVAFSAGVIPSRSIASPSALQMPDFAKDFHIKDAHFYANGHRIFLRGKHDAAVWPLTGHVEMSVEGWMKYLGTCKEYGINHVRFHSWCPPEAAFVAADSLGIYLQPELPFWGSFDKKDERLMAFLHQEGVNILREYGDHPSFRMMALGNELWGDIDKMKEFVDDFRKIAPDKYYTFGSNYYLGYQGIKEGMDYFTTCRIGGEGWGKY
;
A
#
# COMPACT_ATOMS: atom_id res chain seq x y z
N LEU A 1 0.37 -14.72 26.78
CA LEU A 1 0.93 -13.88 25.73
C LEU A 1 0.43 -12.46 25.91
N GLU A 2 1.35 -11.50 26.01
CA GLU A 2 1.03 -10.07 26.05
C GLU A 2 1.56 -9.45 24.76
N ILE A 3 0.71 -8.71 24.05
CA ILE A 3 1.08 -8.00 22.84
C ILE A 3 0.89 -6.51 23.09
N VAL A 4 1.98 -5.74 22.98
CA VAL A 4 1.95 -4.28 23.08
C VAL A 4 2.13 -3.71 21.71
N VAL A 5 1.16 -2.91 21.26
CA VAL A 5 1.21 -2.18 19.99
C VAL A 5 1.52 -0.72 20.30
N ASP A 6 2.57 -0.21 19.69
CA ASP A 6 2.98 1.18 19.81
C ASP A 6 3.26 1.74 18.41
N ASN A 7 2.28 2.44 17.85
CA ASN A 7 2.36 3.06 16.54
C ASN A 7 3.30 4.29 16.53
N GLY A 8 3.75 4.74 17.71
CA GLY A 8 4.62 5.91 17.85
C GLY A 8 6.09 5.63 17.65
N ARG A 9 6.54 4.40 17.85
CA ARG A 9 7.96 4.07 17.77
C ARG A 9 8.42 3.80 16.37
N GLY A 10 9.47 4.52 15.96
CA GLY A 10 10.13 4.28 14.68
C GLY A 10 9.56 5.04 13.49
N VAL A 11 8.34 5.54 13.56
CA VAL A 11 7.74 6.36 12.51
C VAL A 11 8.30 7.78 12.56
N PRO A 12 8.74 8.37 11.44
CA PRO A 12 9.14 9.78 11.40
C PRO A 12 7.97 10.72 11.64
N ASP A 13 8.21 11.85 12.32
CA ASP A 13 7.17 12.83 12.68
C ASP A 13 6.45 13.39 11.44
N GLN A 14 7.15 13.53 10.32
CA GLN A 14 6.57 13.99 9.06
C GLN A 14 5.50 13.04 8.52
N VAL A 15 5.63 11.73 8.76
CA VAL A 15 4.63 10.72 8.37
C VAL A 15 3.38 10.86 9.23
N TYR A 16 3.53 11.10 10.53
CA TYR A 16 2.39 11.33 11.41
C TYR A 16 1.54 12.52 10.98
N GLY A 17 2.17 13.61 10.59
CA GLY A 17 1.47 14.83 10.20
C GLY A 17 0.91 14.82 8.78
N SER A 18 1.16 13.76 7.99
CA SER A 18 0.86 13.80 6.55
C SER A 18 0.16 12.58 5.99
N SER A 19 0.32 11.42 6.58
CA SER A 19 -0.32 10.20 6.09
C SER A 19 -1.76 10.05 6.59
N HIS A 20 -2.70 9.72 5.72
CA HIS A 20 -4.08 9.42 6.11
C HIS A 20 -4.20 8.20 7.04
N ALA A 21 -3.20 7.35 7.10
CA ALA A 21 -3.17 6.25 8.06
C ALA A 21 -2.75 6.67 9.47
N TYR A 22 -2.16 7.86 9.64
CA TYR A 22 -1.59 8.31 10.91
C TYR A 22 -2.15 9.63 11.41
N THR A 23 -2.50 10.58 10.54
CA THR A 23 -2.93 11.92 10.95
C THR A 23 -4.36 11.95 11.48
N GLU A 24 -4.57 12.70 12.56
CA GLU A 24 -5.90 12.97 13.13
C GLU A 24 -6.64 14.10 12.39
N ASP A 25 -5.94 14.87 11.55
CA ASP A 25 -6.49 16.06 10.90
C ASP A 25 -7.51 15.74 9.80
N THR A 26 -7.48 14.55 9.24
CA THR A 26 -8.30 14.19 8.08
C THR A 26 -9.42 13.22 8.40
N GLN A 27 -9.32 12.45 9.50
CA GLN A 27 -10.30 11.42 9.86
C GLN A 27 -10.01 10.76 11.21
N THR A 28 -10.81 9.75 11.57
CA THR A 28 -10.53 8.90 12.73
C THR A 28 -9.17 8.23 12.61
N ASN A 29 -8.36 8.42 13.62
CA ASN A 29 -7.12 7.70 13.79
C ASN A 29 -7.38 6.37 14.48
N TRP A 30 -6.68 5.32 14.09
CA TRP A 30 -6.77 4.01 14.74
C TRP A 30 -5.38 3.45 15.04
N ASN A 31 -5.31 2.71 16.13
CA ASN A 31 -4.10 2.01 16.55
C ASN A 31 -4.43 0.53 16.70
N GLY A 32 -3.52 -0.33 16.29
CA GLY A 32 -3.71 -1.75 16.47
C GLY A 32 -2.98 -2.57 15.43
N ILE A 33 -3.22 -3.85 15.47
CA ILE A 33 -2.66 -4.80 14.51
C ILE A 33 -3.65 -4.93 13.36
N ILE A 34 -3.22 -4.55 12.16
CA ILE A 34 -3.95 -4.75 10.93
C ILE A 34 -3.34 -5.93 10.19
N GLY A 35 -4.16 -6.95 9.94
CA GLY A 35 -3.74 -8.16 9.27
C GLY A 35 -3.86 -9.39 10.14
N ARG A 36 -3.18 -10.44 9.71
CA ARG A 36 -3.24 -11.75 10.34
C ARG A 36 -2.24 -11.86 11.49
N ILE A 37 -2.72 -12.40 12.64
CA ILE A 37 -1.86 -12.86 13.73
C ILE A 37 -1.98 -14.38 13.80
N GLU A 38 -0.86 -15.06 13.71
CA GLU A 38 -0.81 -16.51 13.85
C GLU A 38 0.19 -16.89 14.93
N LEU A 39 -0.22 -17.82 15.81
CA LEU A 39 0.68 -18.47 16.74
C LEU A 39 1.17 -19.77 16.11
N LEU A 40 2.41 -19.79 15.66
CA LEU A 40 3.04 -20.99 15.13
C LEU A 40 3.72 -21.74 16.28
N LEU A 41 3.22 -22.94 16.57
CA LEU A 41 3.92 -23.88 17.45
C LEU A 41 4.94 -24.65 16.61
N ALA A 42 6.23 -24.45 16.88
CA ALA A 42 7.27 -25.25 16.24
C ALA A 42 7.14 -26.72 16.70
N SER A 43 6.69 -27.58 15.83
CA SER A 43 6.54 -29.02 16.10
C SER A 43 7.85 -29.82 15.92
N SER A 44 8.97 -29.29 16.42
CA SER A 44 10.23 -30.05 16.45
C SER A 44 11.19 -29.50 17.50
N VAL A 45 10.81 -29.68 18.75
CA VAL A 45 11.81 -29.90 19.80
C VAL A 45 11.42 -31.23 20.43
N GLU A 46 12.26 -32.23 20.21
CA GLU A 46 12.20 -33.48 20.95
C GLU A 46 12.04 -33.17 22.43
N SER A 47 11.01 -33.74 23.05
CA SER A 47 10.66 -33.58 24.44
C SER A 47 11.83 -34.03 25.31
N LYS A 48 12.65 -33.10 25.78
CA LYS A 48 13.40 -33.27 26.99
C LYS A 48 12.60 -32.62 28.11
N SER A 49 12.12 -33.48 28.97
CA SER A 49 11.51 -33.31 30.29
C SER A 49 11.29 -31.85 30.77
N ALA A 50 10.03 -31.53 31.05
CA ALA A 50 9.62 -30.33 31.74
C ALA A 50 10.26 -30.25 33.15
N GLU A 51 11.28 -29.46 33.31
CA GLU A 51 11.66 -28.91 34.60
C GLU A 51 10.96 -27.56 34.77
N THR A 52 10.18 -27.45 35.84
CA THR A 52 9.46 -26.26 36.25
C THR A 52 10.43 -25.12 36.54
N LEU A 53 10.56 -24.17 35.64
CA LEU A 53 11.26 -22.91 35.88
C LEU A 53 10.33 -21.91 36.55
N THR A 54 10.36 -21.88 37.91
CA THR A 54 9.91 -20.75 38.70
C THR A 54 11.07 -19.76 38.82
N GLY A 55 11.12 -18.80 37.91
CA GLY A 55 12.09 -17.73 37.93
C GLY A 55 11.52 -16.51 37.24
N ALA A 56 11.52 -15.36 37.95
CA ALA A 56 11.10 -14.07 37.40
C ALA A 56 11.92 -13.75 36.12
N ILE A 57 11.25 -13.63 35.00
CA ILE A 57 11.88 -13.25 33.72
C ILE A 57 12.22 -11.76 33.82
N PRO A 58 13.49 -11.36 33.63
CA PRO A 58 13.81 -9.94 33.51
C PRO A 58 13.14 -9.37 32.25
N ARG A 59 12.61 -8.15 32.37
CA ARG A 59 12.05 -7.39 31.24
C ARG A 59 13.16 -7.07 30.21
N SER A 60 13.52 -8.04 29.43
CA SER A 60 14.30 -7.80 28.20
C SER A 60 13.34 -7.58 27.06
N SER A 61 13.44 -6.40 26.46
CA SER A 61 12.77 -6.07 25.23
C SER A 61 13.08 -7.13 24.18
N VAL A 62 12.11 -7.95 23.83
CA VAL A 62 12.20 -8.83 22.68
C VAL A 62 12.03 -7.94 21.47
N ALA A 63 13.13 -7.58 20.84
CA ALA A 63 13.10 -6.98 19.53
C ALA A 63 12.61 -8.07 18.55
N PHE A 64 11.40 -7.98 18.07
CA PHE A 64 10.99 -8.73 16.90
C PHE A 64 11.76 -8.15 15.71
N SER A 65 12.82 -8.80 15.30
CA SER A 65 13.29 -8.67 13.93
C SER A 65 12.17 -9.27 13.07
N ALA A 66 11.58 -8.48 12.18
CA ALA A 66 10.71 -8.98 11.15
C ALA A 66 11.54 -9.90 10.24
N GLY A 67 11.68 -11.15 10.63
CA GLY A 67 12.13 -12.21 9.76
C GLY A 67 11.02 -12.41 8.73
N VAL A 68 11.35 -12.21 7.46
CA VAL A 68 10.47 -12.57 6.35
C VAL A 68 10.17 -14.06 6.48
N ILE A 69 9.02 -14.39 7.06
CA ILE A 69 8.45 -15.73 6.94
C ILE A 69 7.87 -15.76 5.52
N PRO A 70 8.33 -16.67 4.65
CA PRO A 70 7.73 -16.78 3.33
C PRO A 70 6.23 -17.01 3.54
N SER A 71 5.41 -16.15 2.94
CA SER A 71 3.95 -16.26 2.99
C SER A 71 3.58 -17.66 2.51
N ARG A 72 3.15 -18.53 3.42
CA ARG A 72 2.44 -19.72 3.00
C ARG A 72 1.14 -19.22 2.42
N SER A 73 1.02 -19.33 1.09
CA SER A 73 -0.22 -19.09 0.40
C SER A 73 -1.34 -19.76 1.19
N ILE A 74 -2.29 -18.97 1.66
CA ILE A 74 -3.56 -19.48 2.11
C ILE A 74 -4.08 -20.26 0.91
N ALA A 75 -4.49 -21.50 1.13
CA ALA A 75 -5.29 -22.20 0.13
C ALA A 75 -6.41 -21.25 -0.23
N SER A 76 -6.35 -20.69 -1.44
CA SER A 76 -7.36 -19.80 -1.98
C SER A 76 -8.72 -20.43 -1.70
N PRO A 77 -9.71 -19.65 -1.23
CA PRO A 77 -11.08 -20.16 -1.20
C PRO A 77 -11.33 -20.75 -2.59
N SER A 78 -11.69 -22.02 -2.62
CA SER A 78 -11.87 -22.88 -3.78
C SER A 78 -12.12 -22.09 -5.06
N ALA A 79 -11.14 -22.04 -5.95
CA ALA A 79 -11.18 -21.74 -7.38
C ALA A 79 -12.46 -20.99 -7.85
N LEU A 80 -12.73 -19.83 -7.29
CA LEU A 80 -13.42 -18.79 -8.02
C LEU A 80 -12.49 -18.51 -9.20
N GLN A 81 -12.95 -18.86 -10.39
CA GLN A 81 -12.25 -18.60 -11.64
C GLN A 81 -11.92 -17.10 -11.62
N MET A 82 -10.66 -16.79 -11.25
CA MET A 82 -10.17 -15.41 -11.24
C MET A 82 -10.48 -14.86 -12.63
N PRO A 83 -11.21 -13.77 -12.77
CA PRO A 83 -11.42 -13.18 -14.07
C PRO A 83 -10.04 -12.97 -14.70
N ASP A 84 -9.91 -13.17 -16.01
CA ASP A 84 -8.67 -12.95 -16.79
C ASP A 84 -8.19 -11.49 -16.76
N PHE A 85 -8.53 -10.84 -15.72
CA PHE A 85 -8.27 -9.48 -15.31
C PHE A 85 -6.77 -9.35 -15.06
N ALA A 86 -6.14 -8.45 -15.73
CA ALA A 86 -4.76 -8.06 -15.53
C ALA A 86 -3.63 -9.02 -15.96
N LYS A 87 -3.90 -10.08 -16.71
CA LYS A 87 -2.80 -10.91 -17.25
C LYS A 87 -1.93 -10.13 -18.25
N ASP A 88 -2.53 -9.18 -18.95
CA ASP A 88 -1.87 -8.30 -19.93
C ASP A 88 -2.25 -6.84 -19.63
N PHE A 89 -1.74 -6.29 -18.51
CA PHE A 89 -1.88 -4.87 -18.21
C PHE A 89 -0.60 -4.16 -18.60
N HIS A 90 -0.69 -3.24 -19.57
CA HIS A 90 0.49 -2.50 -20.05
C HIS A 90 0.15 -1.08 -20.51
N ILE A 91 1.21 -0.26 -20.62
CA ILE A 91 1.14 1.09 -21.18
C ILE A 91 1.72 1.06 -22.58
N LYS A 92 0.98 1.60 -23.55
CA LYS A 92 1.44 1.79 -24.93
C LYS A 92 0.88 3.11 -25.46
N ASP A 93 1.74 3.92 -26.12
CA ASP A 93 1.36 5.18 -26.75
C ASP A 93 0.51 6.10 -25.83
N ALA A 94 0.98 6.30 -24.59
CA ALA A 94 0.32 7.09 -23.54
C ALA A 94 -1.08 6.59 -23.12
N HIS A 95 -1.39 5.31 -23.35
CA HIS A 95 -2.65 4.70 -22.97
C HIS A 95 -2.45 3.41 -22.19
N PHE A 96 -3.39 3.11 -21.29
CA PHE A 96 -3.46 1.84 -20.62
C PHE A 96 -4.18 0.80 -21.47
N TYR A 97 -3.67 -0.41 -21.46
CA TYR A 97 -4.26 -1.58 -22.10
C TYR A 97 -4.41 -2.71 -21.08
N ALA A 98 -5.45 -3.49 -21.23
CA ALA A 98 -5.64 -4.74 -20.52
C ALA A 98 -6.25 -5.79 -21.46
N ASN A 99 -5.67 -6.99 -21.49
CA ASN A 99 -6.09 -8.11 -22.33
C ASN A 99 -6.25 -7.72 -23.81
N GLY A 100 -5.27 -6.96 -24.34
CA GLY A 100 -5.26 -6.49 -25.73
C GLY A 100 -6.22 -5.35 -26.04
N HIS A 101 -6.98 -4.84 -25.08
CA HIS A 101 -7.93 -3.75 -25.26
C HIS A 101 -7.46 -2.47 -24.58
N ARG A 102 -7.59 -1.34 -25.26
CA ARG A 102 -7.41 -0.03 -24.63
C ARG A 102 -8.45 0.16 -23.56
N ILE A 103 -8.00 0.53 -22.35
CA ILE A 103 -8.88 0.81 -21.21
C ILE A 103 -8.76 2.26 -20.77
N PHE A 104 -9.80 2.72 -20.07
CA PHE A 104 -9.81 3.99 -19.38
C PHE A 104 -9.97 3.73 -17.88
N LEU A 105 -9.04 4.24 -17.07
CA LEU A 105 -9.10 4.09 -15.62
C LEU A 105 -10.07 5.13 -15.05
N ARG A 106 -11.22 4.66 -14.61
CA ARG A 106 -12.21 5.45 -13.87
C ARG A 106 -11.92 5.29 -12.39
N GLY A 107 -11.08 6.21 -11.89
CA GLY A 107 -10.51 6.11 -10.56
C GLY A 107 -11.41 6.69 -9.47
N LYS A 108 -11.40 6.04 -8.31
CA LYS A 108 -11.85 6.58 -7.04
C LYS A 108 -10.65 6.89 -6.17
N HIS A 109 -10.68 8.05 -5.53
CA HIS A 109 -9.78 8.41 -4.46
C HIS A 109 -10.27 7.81 -3.14
N ASP A 110 -9.37 7.22 -2.35
CA ASP A 110 -9.63 6.69 -1.03
C ASP A 110 -8.64 7.27 -0.01
N ALA A 111 -9.16 7.92 1.01
CA ALA A 111 -8.38 8.56 2.07
C ALA A 111 -8.57 7.88 3.43
N ALA A 112 -8.81 6.58 3.44
CA ALA A 112 -9.01 5.77 4.63
C ALA A 112 -10.18 6.23 5.54
N VAL A 113 -11.23 6.81 4.95
CA VAL A 113 -12.36 7.37 5.72
C VAL A 113 -13.41 6.30 6.01
N TRP A 114 -13.57 5.96 7.27
CA TRP A 114 -14.49 4.93 7.76
C TRP A 114 -15.39 5.47 8.89
N PRO A 115 -16.34 6.37 8.58
CA PRO A 115 -17.07 7.14 9.60
C PRO A 115 -18.03 6.29 10.46
N LEU A 116 -18.45 5.12 9.98
CA LEU A 116 -19.36 4.26 10.71
C LEU A 116 -18.66 3.37 11.74
N THR A 117 -17.42 2.98 11.48
CA THR A 117 -16.65 2.06 12.33
C THR A 117 -15.54 2.74 13.10
N GLY A 118 -15.05 3.87 12.60
CA GLY A 118 -13.88 4.56 13.14
C GLY A 118 -12.55 3.85 12.87
N HIS A 119 -12.57 2.78 12.08
CA HIS A 119 -11.36 2.04 11.67
C HIS A 119 -11.57 1.44 10.28
N VAL A 120 -10.46 1.12 9.61
CA VAL A 120 -10.48 0.48 8.29
C VAL A 120 -11.14 -0.90 8.36
N GLU A 121 -11.84 -1.26 7.29
CA GLU A 121 -12.38 -2.62 7.14
C GLU A 121 -11.24 -3.64 7.00
N MET A 122 -11.32 -4.73 7.77
CA MET A 122 -10.28 -5.76 7.81
C MET A 122 -10.72 -7.08 7.19
N SER A 123 -12.02 -7.24 6.89
CA SER A 123 -12.55 -8.45 6.30
C SER A 123 -12.63 -8.38 4.77
N VAL A 124 -12.41 -9.51 4.11
CA VAL A 124 -12.62 -9.62 2.66
C VAL A 124 -14.08 -9.33 2.30
N GLU A 125 -15.04 -9.78 3.12
CA GLU A 125 -16.47 -9.53 2.90
C GLU A 125 -16.79 -8.04 2.88
N GLY A 126 -16.27 -7.26 3.82
CA GLY A 126 -16.46 -5.81 3.88
C GLY A 126 -15.84 -5.09 2.68
N TRP A 127 -14.64 -5.50 2.27
CA TRP A 127 -14.02 -4.96 1.07
C TRP A 127 -14.73 -5.39 -0.22
N MET A 128 -15.27 -6.61 -0.29
CA MET A 128 -16.12 -7.05 -1.41
C MET A 128 -17.37 -6.15 -1.56
N LYS A 129 -18.01 -5.81 -0.45
CA LYS A 129 -19.15 -4.88 -0.45
C LYS A 129 -18.74 -3.48 -0.91
N TYR A 130 -17.65 -2.94 -0.34
CA TYR A 130 -17.16 -1.60 -0.66
C TYR A 130 -16.73 -1.47 -2.13
N LEU A 131 -15.83 -2.33 -2.58
CA LEU A 131 -15.35 -2.32 -3.97
C LEU A 131 -16.43 -2.78 -4.96
N GLY A 132 -17.34 -3.66 -4.55
CA GLY A 132 -18.50 -4.07 -5.34
C GLY A 132 -19.39 -2.87 -5.67
N THR A 133 -19.69 -2.04 -4.67
CA THR A 133 -20.41 -0.78 -4.87
C THR A 133 -19.63 0.15 -5.83
N CYS A 134 -18.32 0.29 -5.67
CA CYS A 134 -17.51 1.06 -6.61
C CYS A 134 -17.67 0.54 -8.06
N LYS A 135 -17.63 -0.78 -8.25
CA LYS A 135 -17.79 -1.42 -9.55
C LYS A 135 -19.17 -1.15 -10.18
N GLU A 136 -20.24 -1.19 -9.38
CA GLU A 136 -21.60 -0.86 -9.83
C GLU A 136 -21.70 0.57 -10.38
N TYR A 137 -20.93 1.51 -9.83
CA TYR A 137 -20.79 2.87 -10.35
C TYR A 137 -19.80 2.99 -11.51
N GLY A 138 -19.29 1.88 -12.02
CA GLY A 138 -18.36 1.84 -13.14
C GLY A 138 -16.91 2.20 -12.78
N ILE A 139 -16.56 2.26 -11.50
CA ILE A 139 -15.19 2.44 -11.03
C ILE A 139 -14.40 1.15 -11.28
N ASN A 140 -13.23 1.25 -11.88
CA ASN A 140 -12.33 0.14 -12.13
C ASN A 140 -10.92 0.34 -11.57
N HIS A 141 -10.70 1.42 -10.85
CA HIS A 141 -9.42 1.78 -10.25
C HIS A 141 -9.64 2.50 -8.91
N VAL A 142 -8.84 2.15 -7.88
CA VAL A 142 -8.84 2.86 -6.60
C VAL A 142 -7.42 3.30 -6.27
N ARG A 143 -7.27 4.60 -6.04
CA ARG A 143 -6.05 5.22 -5.52
C ARG A 143 -6.18 5.41 -4.03
N PHE A 144 -5.24 4.86 -3.27
CA PHE A 144 -5.18 5.00 -1.81
C PHE A 144 -4.26 6.17 -1.46
N HIS A 145 -4.87 7.28 -1.08
CA HIS A 145 -4.19 8.55 -0.85
C HIS A 145 -3.31 8.49 0.41
N SER A 146 -1.99 8.46 0.22
CA SER A 146 -0.98 8.39 1.27
C SER A 146 -1.16 7.23 2.26
N TRP A 147 -1.65 6.09 1.81
CA TRP A 147 -1.73 4.85 2.59
C TRP A 147 -1.79 3.60 1.71
N CYS A 148 -1.58 2.44 2.34
CA CYS A 148 -1.75 1.13 1.72
C CYS A 148 -2.87 0.37 2.45
N PRO A 149 -3.88 -0.17 1.75
CA PRO A 149 -4.94 -0.93 2.39
C PRO A 149 -4.46 -2.31 2.84
N PRO A 150 -5.23 -3.01 3.70
CA PRO A 150 -4.89 -4.36 4.14
C PRO A 150 -5.07 -5.40 3.02
N GLU A 151 -4.49 -6.60 3.19
CA GLU A 151 -4.58 -7.75 2.28
C GLU A 151 -6.02 -8.02 1.80
N ALA A 152 -7.00 -7.86 2.68
CA ALA A 152 -8.41 -8.06 2.37
C ALA A 152 -8.91 -7.21 1.20
N ALA A 153 -8.37 -6.00 1.04
CA ALA A 153 -8.69 -5.12 -0.09
C ALA A 153 -8.16 -5.69 -1.42
N PHE A 154 -6.93 -6.21 -1.42
CA PHE A 154 -6.32 -6.80 -2.61
C PHE A 154 -7.06 -8.08 -3.03
N VAL A 155 -7.39 -8.97 -2.07
CA VAL A 155 -8.18 -10.18 -2.33
C VAL A 155 -9.54 -9.84 -2.94
N ALA A 156 -10.23 -8.85 -2.38
CA ALA A 156 -11.51 -8.40 -2.92
C ALA A 156 -11.37 -7.76 -4.30
N ALA A 157 -10.35 -6.95 -4.51
CA ALA A 157 -10.08 -6.30 -5.79
C ALA A 157 -9.72 -7.31 -6.89
N ASP A 158 -8.92 -8.32 -6.57
CA ASP A 158 -8.61 -9.43 -7.47
C ASP A 158 -9.89 -10.13 -7.94
N SER A 159 -10.79 -10.42 -7.01
CA SER A 159 -12.07 -11.10 -7.30
C SER A 159 -13.02 -10.24 -8.14
N LEU A 160 -13.01 -8.92 -7.93
CA LEU A 160 -13.92 -7.98 -8.59
C LEU A 160 -13.36 -7.42 -9.91
N GLY A 161 -12.07 -7.53 -10.16
CA GLY A 161 -11.44 -6.94 -11.32
C GLY A 161 -11.29 -5.42 -11.21
N ILE A 162 -10.82 -4.94 -10.07
CA ILE A 162 -10.53 -3.51 -9.81
C ILE A 162 -9.04 -3.33 -9.62
N TYR A 163 -8.43 -2.39 -10.33
CA TYR A 163 -7.01 -2.07 -10.17
C TYR A 163 -6.78 -1.23 -8.92
N LEU A 164 -5.75 -1.54 -8.16
CA LEU A 164 -5.36 -0.81 -6.97
C LEU A 164 -4.05 -0.07 -7.17
N GLN A 165 -4.00 1.13 -6.59
CA GLN A 165 -2.82 1.98 -6.52
C GLN A 165 -2.59 2.39 -5.06
N PRO A 166 -1.89 1.58 -4.26
CA PRO A 166 -1.41 2.01 -2.95
C PRO A 166 -0.35 3.09 -3.10
N GLU A 167 -0.20 3.90 -2.06
CA GLU A 167 0.83 4.93 -1.93
C GLU A 167 1.66 4.69 -0.68
N LEU A 168 2.90 5.19 -0.67
CA LEU A 168 3.64 5.32 0.56
C LEU A 168 2.88 6.23 1.53
N PRO A 169 3.00 6.02 2.83
CA PRO A 169 2.28 6.79 3.85
C PRO A 169 2.88 8.19 4.01
N PHE A 170 2.90 8.97 2.91
CA PHE A 170 3.58 10.25 2.90
C PHE A 170 2.92 11.33 2.03
N TRP A 171 2.92 12.53 2.57
CA TRP A 171 2.49 13.77 1.91
C TRP A 171 3.41 14.91 2.36
N GLY A 172 4.36 15.29 1.54
CA GLY A 172 5.33 16.28 1.99
C GLY A 172 6.57 16.41 1.11
N SER A 173 7.63 16.96 1.70
CA SER A 173 8.91 17.16 1.04
C SER A 173 9.75 15.88 1.03
N PHE A 174 10.07 15.42 -0.16
CA PHE A 174 11.00 14.30 -0.36
C PHE A 174 12.42 14.84 -0.27
N ASP A 175 12.94 14.94 0.96
CA ASP A 175 14.26 15.53 1.23
C ASP A 175 15.32 14.44 1.45
N LYS A 176 16.25 14.30 0.51
CA LYS A 176 17.35 13.33 0.62
C LYS A 176 18.28 13.52 1.80
N LYS A 177 18.24 14.69 2.45
CA LYS A 177 19.03 14.96 3.66
C LYS A 177 18.41 14.38 4.91
N ASP A 178 17.11 14.12 4.89
CA ASP A 178 16.41 13.40 5.96
C ASP A 178 16.57 11.89 5.77
N GLU A 179 17.74 11.38 6.14
CA GLU A 179 18.08 9.96 5.97
C GLU A 179 17.10 9.04 6.69
N ARG A 180 16.58 9.44 7.86
CA ARG A 180 15.63 8.66 8.64
C ARG A 180 14.30 8.51 7.91
N LEU A 181 13.76 9.62 7.40
CA LEU A 181 12.53 9.62 6.62
C LEU A 181 12.70 8.80 5.33
N MET A 182 13.80 9.02 4.61
CA MET A 182 14.05 8.29 3.37
C MET A 182 14.19 6.78 3.60
N ALA A 183 14.92 6.38 4.63
CA ALA A 183 15.07 4.96 4.97
C ALA A 183 13.72 4.32 5.36
N PHE A 184 12.90 5.04 6.14
CA PHE A 184 11.56 4.58 6.51
C PHE A 184 10.66 4.40 5.28
N LEU A 185 10.53 5.43 4.44
CA LEU A 185 9.67 5.39 3.25
C LEU A 185 10.12 4.33 2.23
N HIS A 186 11.43 4.17 2.06
CA HIS A 186 11.97 3.12 1.19
C HIS A 186 11.60 1.73 1.71
N GLN A 187 11.79 1.50 3.02
CA GLN A 187 11.46 0.21 3.64
C GLN A 187 9.96 -0.09 3.56
N GLU A 188 9.09 0.91 3.77
CA GLU A 188 7.65 0.76 3.59
C GLU A 188 7.28 0.36 2.17
N GLY A 189 7.88 0.98 1.15
CA GLY A 189 7.67 0.59 -0.23
C GLY A 189 8.10 -0.84 -0.53
N VAL A 190 9.26 -1.24 0.00
CA VAL A 190 9.75 -2.63 -0.11
C VAL A 190 8.77 -3.60 0.56
N ASN A 191 8.25 -3.26 1.75
CA ASN A 191 7.28 -4.08 2.47
C ASN A 191 5.99 -4.24 1.68
N ILE A 192 5.40 -3.15 1.18
CA ILE A 192 4.19 -3.16 0.35
C ILE A 192 4.36 -4.06 -0.88
N LEU A 193 5.48 -3.92 -1.58
CA LEU A 193 5.74 -4.71 -2.79
C LEU A 193 5.97 -6.18 -2.52
N ARG A 194 6.62 -6.53 -1.42
CA ARG A 194 6.88 -7.91 -1.03
C ARG A 194 5.64 -8.61 -0.50
N GLU A 195 4.80 -7.88 0.25
CA GLU A 195 3.60 -8.43 0.86
C GLU A 195 2.47 -8.59 -0.15
N TYR A 196 2.25 -7.57 -1.00
CA TYR A 196 1.10 -7.50 -1.88
C TYR A 196 1.42 -7.57 -3.37
N GLY A 197 2.70 -7.63 -3.74
CA GLY A 197 3.13 -7.56 -5.14
C GLY A 197 2.57 -8.66 -6.04
N ASP A 198 2.25 -9.82 -5.50
CA ASP A 198 1.71 -10.95 -6.26
C ASP A 198 0.20 -10.81 -6.59
N HIS A 199 -0.49 -9.83 -6.00
CA HIS A 199 -1.89 -9.58 -6.30
C HIS A 199 -2.08 -9.03 -7.72
N PRO A 200 -2.92 -9.65 -8.57
CA PRO A 200 -3.18 -9.17 -9.94
C PRO A 200 -3.80 -7.78 -9.99
N SER A 201 -4.53 -7.36 -8.96
CA SER A 201 -5.10 -6.02 -8.83
C SER A 201 -4.07 -4.94 -8.58
N PHE A 202 -2.93 -5.27 -7.98
CA PHE A 202 -1.87 -4.31 -7.69
C PHE A 202 -1.03 -4.04 -8.93
N ARG A 203 -1.38 -3.04 -9.72
CA ARG A 203 -0.66 -2.71 -10.97
C ARG A 203 0.05 -1.37 -10.94
N MET A 204 -0.30 -0.50 -10.03
CA MET A 204 0.17 0.88 -9.98
C MET A 204 0.59 1.24 -8.55
N MET A 205 1.67 2.02 -8.41
CA MET A 205 2.16 2.50 -7.12
C MET A 205 2.68 3.93 -7.23
N ALA A 206 2.40 4.75 -6.21
CA ALA A 206 2.95 6.09 -6.11
C ALA A 206 3.74 6.26 -4.80
N LEU A 207 4.71 7.20 -4.80
CA LEU A 207 5.52 7.50 -3.63
C LEU A 207 4.80 8.37 -2.58
N GLY A 208 3.56 8.73 -2.84
CA GLY A 208 2.72 9.51 -1.93
C GLY A 208 1.92 10.60 -2.64
N ASN A 209 1.31 11.47 -1.83
CA ASN A 209 0.47 12.55 -2.32
C ASN A 209 1.16 13.90 -2.25
N GLU A 210 0.90 14.76 -3.25
CA GLU A 210 1.34 16.15 -3.30
C GLU A 210 2.79 16.35 -2.86
N LEU A 211 3.68 15.50 -3.38
CA LEU A 211 5.08 15.50 -3.04
C LEU A 211 5.82 16.64 -3.75
N TRP A 212 6.86 17.14 -3.09
CA TRP A 212 7.86 18.05 -3.68
C TRP A 212 9.25 17.65 -3.18
N GLY A 213 10.28 18.36 -3.62
CA GLY A 213 11.65 18.12 -3.16
C GLY A 213 12.52 17.43 -4.20
N ASP A 214 13.24 16.40 -3.79
CA ASP A 214 14.31 15.78 -4.57
C ASP A 214 13.79 14.74 -5.58
N ILE A 215 13.70 15.17 -6.84
CA ILE A 215 13.24 14.33 -7.94
C ILE A 215 14.19 13.14 -8.20
N ASP A 216 15.49 13.35 -8.07
CA ASP A 216 16.47 12.27 -8.27
C ASP A 216 16.33 11.20 -7.20
N LYS A 217 16.00 11.59 -5.96
CA LYS A 217 15.73 10.63 -4.88
C LYS A 217 14.42 9.87 -5.11
N MET A 218 13.39 10.52 -5.63
CA MET A 218 12.16 9.84 -6.03
C MET A 218 12.42 8.82 -7.15
N LYS A 219 13.23 9.19 -8.13
CA LYS A 219 13.64 8.30 -9.21
C LYS A 219 14.42 7.09 -8.68
N GLU A 220 15.35 7.29 -7.77
CA GLU A 220 16.10 6.20 -7.10
C GLU A 220 15.15 5.19 -6.46
N PHE A 221 14.12 5.65 -5.71
CA PHE A 221 13.13 4.77 -5.10
C PHE A 221 12.37 3.97 -6.14
N VAL A 222 11.88 4.62 -7.17
CA VAL A 222 11.15 3.95 -8.25
C VAL A 222 12.02 2.91 -8.97
N ASP A 223 13.29 3.25 -9.23
CA ASP A 223 14.23 2.33 -9.87
C ASP A 223 14.50 1.09 -9.00
N ASP A 224 14.57 1.25 -7.67
CA ASP A 224 14.73 0.14 -6.74
C ASP A 224 13.44 -0.70 -6.63
N PHE A 225 12.28 -0.07 -6.55
CA PHE A 225 10.98 -0.77 -6.51
C PHE A 225 10.73 -1.56 -7.79
N ARG A 226 11.13 -1.02 -8.93
CA ARG A 226 11.03 -1.70 -10.24
C ARG A 226 11.91 -2.97 -10.33
N LYS A 227 13.01 -3.04 -9.59
CA LYS A 227 13.82 -4.26 -9.46
C LYS A 227 13.09 -5.35 -8.66
N ILE A 228 12.26 -4.96 -7.69
CA ILE A 228 11.50 -5.87 -6.83
C ILE A 228 10.24 -6.36 -7.57
N ALA A 229 9.49 -5.46 -8.19
CA ALA A 229 8.24 -5.76 -8.87
C ALA A 229 8.21 -5.09 -10.27
N PRO A 230 8.86 -5.71 -11.27
CA PRO A 230 9.02 -5.13 -12.61
C PRO A 230 7.73 -5.09 -13.44
N ASP A 231 6.69 -5.78 -13.01
CA ASP A 231 5.37 -5.85 -13.65
C ASP A 231 4.41 -4.73 -13.20
N LYS A 232 4.88 -3.84 -12.33
CA LYS A 232 4.14 -2.69 -11.82
C LYS A 232 4.53 -1.41 -12.53
N TYR A 233 3.64 -0.44 -12.50
CA TYR A 233 3.85 0.91 -13.00
C TYR A 233 3.97 1.90 -11.84
N TYR A 234 4.92 2.79 -11.93
CA TYR A 234 5.31 3.69 -10.85
C TYR A 234 5.18 5.15 -11.24
N THR A 235 4.77 5.97 -10.27
CA THR A 235 4.79 7.42 -10.37
C THR A 235 5.36 8.06 -9.11
N PHE A 236 5.93 9.25 -9.20
CA PHE A 236 6.52 9.92 -8.05
C PHE A 236 5.47 10.42 -7.07
N GLY A 237 4.33 10.85 -7.55
CA GLY A 237 3.23 11.29 -6.71
C GLY A 237 2.10 11.87 -7.51
N SER A 238 0.97 12.03 -6.83
CA SER A 238 -0.22 12.62 -7.41
C SER A 238 -0.38 14.00 -6.82
N ASN A 239 -0.10 15.08 -7.57
CA ASN A 239 -0.25 16.39 -6.99
C ASN A 239 -0.22 17.57 -7.95
N TYR A 240 -0.44 18.77 -7.34
CA TYR A 240 -0.27 20.05 -7.93
C TYR A 240 1.17 20.34 -8.38
N TYR A 241 2.19 19.94 -7.59
CA TYR A 241 3.59 20.28 -7.85
C TYR A 241 4.21 19.38 -8.93
N LEU A 242 4.08 18.09 -8.81
CA LEU A 242 4.64 17.12 -9.77
C LEU A 242 3.74 16.91 -10.98
N GLY A 243 2.45 16.69 -10.77
CA GLY A 243 1.47 16.49 -11.84
C GLY A 243 1.26 17.75 -12.69
N TYR A 244 1.36 18.94 -12.11
CA TYR A 244 1.27 20.19 -12.82
C TYR A 244 2.42 20.38 -13.83
N GLN A 245 3.60 19.91 -13.49
CA GLN A 245 4.78 19.97 -14.36
C GLN A 245 4.83 18.83 -15.38
N GLY A 246 3.82 17.94 -15.39
CA GLY A 246 3.78 16.79 -16.24
C GLY A 246 4.64 15.62 -15.78
N ILE A 247 4.83 14.66 -16.66
CA ILE A 247 5.62 13.47 -16.40
C ILE A 247 7.10 13.81 -16.29
N LYS A 248 7.79 13.17 -15.34
CA LYS A 248 9.24 13.26 -15.17
C LYS A 248 9.90 11.97 -15.60
N GLU A 249 11.18 12.03 -15.93
CA GLU A 249 11.97 10.84 -16.21
C GLU A 249 11.93 9.87 -15.02
N GLY A 250 11.65 8.60 -15.31
CA GLY A 250 11.48 7.56 -14.32
C GLY A 250 10.04 7.25 -13.94
N MET A 251 9.09 8.12 -14.25
CA MET A 251 7.65 7.85 -14.10
C MET A 251 7.11 7.08 -15.30
N ASP A 252 6.22 6.12 -15.04
CA ASP A 252 5.51 5.39 -16.08
C ASP A 252 4.17 6.06 -16.45
N TYR A 253 3.58 6.77 -15.50
CA TYR A 253 2.35 7.54 -15.65
C TYR A 253 2.37 8.75 -14.72
N PHE A 254 1.44 9.67 -14.90
CA PHE A 254 1.25 10.70 -13.89
C PHE A 254 -0.22 10.81 -13.49
N THR A 255 -0.44 11.18 -12.24
CA THR A 255 -1.76 11.38 -11.65
C THR A 255 -1.89 12.84 -11.22
N THR A 256 -2.97 13.47 -11.61
CA THR A 256 -3.28 14.85 -11.19
C THR A 256 -4.75 14.96 -10.83
N CYS A 257 -5.07 15.81 -9.88
CA CYS A 257 -6.44 16.21 -9.57
C CYS A 257 -6.93 17.35 -10.48
N ARG A 258 -6.11 17.80 -11.44
CA ARG A 258 -6.39 18.94 -12.31
C ARG A 258 -6.33 18.53 -13.77
N ILE A 259 -7.38 18.86 -14.50
CA ILE A 259 -7.43 18.62 -15.94
C ILE A 259 -6.34 19.45 -16.62
N GLY A 260 -5.58 18.80 -17.50
CA GLY A 260 -4.49 19.43 -18.24
C GLY A 260 -3.25 19.75 -17.40
N GLY A 261 -3.20 19.35 -16.13
CA GLY A 261 -2.05 19.65 -15.25
C GLY A 261 -1.90 21.14 -14.91
N GLU A 262 -2.81 22.00 -15.33
CA GLU A 262 -2.80 23.43 -15.06
C GLU A 262 -3.68 23.81 -13.86
N GLY A 263 -3.60 25.04 -13.43
CA GLY A 263 -4.36 25.56 -12.30
C GLY A 263 -5.88 25.45 -12.47
N TRP A 264 -6.62 25.72 -11.40
CA TRP A 264 -8.08 25.69 -11.39
C TRP A 264 -8.68 26.49 -12.54
N GLY A 265 -9.56 25.85 -13.32
CA GLY A 265 -10.35 26.53 -14.34
C GLY A 265 -9.64 26.86 -15.65
N LYS A 266 -8.45 26.34 -15.89
CA LYS A 266 -7.80 26.39 -17.21
C LYS A 266 -7.90 25.01 -17.88
N TYR A 267 -8.59 24.97 -18.98
CA TYR A 267 -8.81 23.80 -19.83
C TYR A 267 -8.06 23.98 -21.16
#